data_459a29b9746063acb36924d8871b2cf9
#
_entry.id   459a29b9746063acb36924d8871b2cf9
#
_cell.length_a   1.000
_cell.length_b   1.000
_cell.length_c   1.000
_cell.angle_alpha   90.00
_cell.angle_beta   90.00
_cell.angle_gamma   90.00
#
_symmetry.space_group_name_H-M   'P 1'
#
loop_
_entity.id
_entity.type
_entity.pdbx_description
1 polymer ?
#
loop_
_entity_poly.entity_id
_entity_poly.type
_entity_poly.pdbx_seq_one_letter_code
_entity_poly.pdbx_strand_id
1 'polypeptide(L)'
;KILELLPVNFYTMSSMDKSAAIEDFAAYLKIAPANLQINVLTQPFDLDGYLKLLRGYLERETNEQCRLMLEESMDYVPQLVEREALTHRFFLSFSYDPSMKAPDHTPEAIAAVLNEKAEVARRYLDRCGVAVLEPEYADNFILELFYKLINKHTSQHLRLPDGVFDMLGMVHGVYDEEALKALDTAAAESAGKKKRKWFSRKEASPLSRLEAGATTIPDLIAPPDIDTHHPDYLLIDGVCHAYLYISGYGYSTVVGKGWLTPLIEAGEGVSLSFYLVKQPREKTVNAIGQTTMINRSRMRDVGDTRQDFEEL
;
A
#
# COMPACT_ATOMS: atom_id res chain seq x y z
N LYS A 1 5.49 6.50 -8.08
CA LYS A 1 4.21 7.19 -7.82
C LYS A 1 3.23 6.21 -7.18
N ILE A 2 2.50 6.66 -6.18
CA ILE A 2 1.45 5.89 -5.49
C ILE A 2 0.17 6.74 -5.56
N LEU A 3 -0.93 6.09 -5.92
CA LEU A 3 -2.28 6.68 -5.96
C LEU A 3 -3.15 5.83 -5.04
N GLU A 4 -3.85 6.46 -4.11
CA GLU A 4 -4.86 5.79 -3.30
C GLU A 4 -6.20 5.83 -4.04
N LEU A 5 -6.88 4.70 -4.08
CA LEU A 5 -8.12 4.53 -4.83
C LEU A 5 -9.30 4.35 -3.90
N LEU A 6 -10.37 5.03 -4.18
CA LEU A 6 -11.67 4.78 -3.57
C LEU A 6 -12.48 3.90 -4.55
N PRO A 7 -12.65 2.61 -4.25
CA PRO A 7 -13.33 1.69 -5.16
C PRO A 7 -14.83 1.99 -5.22
N VAL A 8 -15.43 1.68 -6.37
CA VAL A 8 -16.88 1.71 -6.55
C VAL A 8 -17.49 0.38 -6.12
N ASN A 9 -18.72 0.41 -5.63
CA ASN A 9 -19.46 -0.82 -5.39
C ASN A 9 -19.92 -1.45 -6.72
N PHE A 10 -19.07 -2.28 -7.29
CA PHE A 10 -19.29 -2.94 -8.56
C PHE A 10 -20.54 -3.81 -8.57
N TYR A 11 -20.96 -4.37 -7.44
CA TYR A 11 -22.14 -5.24 -7.36
C TYR A 11 -23.46 -4.48 -7.60
N THR A 12 -23.53 -3.21 -7.21
CA THR A 12 -24.71 -2.37 -7.36
C THR A 12 -24.86 -1.74 -8.74
N MET A 13 -23.82 -1.82 -9.58
CA MET A 13 -23.84 -1.27 -10.93
C MET A 13 -24.75 -2.12 -11.87
N SER A 14 -25.35 -1.46 -12.87
CA SER A 14 -26.05 -2.15 -13.94
C SER A 14 -25.10 -3.04 -14.75
N SER A 15 -25.63 -4.02 -15.48
CA SER A 15 -24.80 -4.88 -16.35
C SER A 15 -24.09 -4.08 -17.45
N MET A 16 -24.70 -3.02 -17.94
CA MET A 16 -24.13 -2.14 -18.95
C MET A 16 -22.97 -1.33 -18.37
N ASP A 17 -23.14 -0.73 -17.19
CA ASP A 17 -22.09 0.04 -16.51
C ASP A 17 -20.91 -0.87 -16.11
N LYS A 18 -21.18 -2.11 -15.67
CA LYS A 18 -20.15 -3.11 -15.39
C LYS A 18 -19.30 -3.40 -16.61
N SER A 19 -19.93 -3.61 -17.76
CA SER A 19 -19.21 -3.87 -19.01
C SER A 19 -18.39 -2.68 -19.44
N ALA A 20 -18.94 -1.47 -19.37
CA ALA A 20 -18.22 -0.24 -19.68
C ALA A 20 -17.00 -0.04 -18.76
N ALA A 21 -17.16 -0.22 -17.44
CA ALA A 21 -16.06 -0.12 -16.47
C ALA A 21 -14.93 -1.14 -16.75
N ILE A 22 -15.28 -2.38 -17.11
CA ILE A 22 -14.30 -3.42 -17.48
C ILE A 22 -13.56 -3.03 -18.76
N GLU A 23 -14.27 -2.54 -19.79
CA GLU A 23 -13.67 -2.11 -21.07
C GLU A 23 -12.72 -0.92 -20.86
N ASP A 24 -13.13 0.08 -20.07
CA ASP A 24 -12.30 1.26 -19.76
C ASP A 24 -11.05 0.87 -18.94
N PHE A 25 -11.19 -0.04 -17.98
CA PHE A 25 -10.05 -0.56 -17.25
C PHE A 25 -9.09 -1.37 -18.14
N ALA A 26 -9.63 -2.21 -19.02
CA ALA A 26 -8.83 -2.94 -20.01
C ALA A 26 -8.11 -1.98 -20.99
N ALA A 27 -8.75 -0.87 -21.37
CA ALA A 27 -8.14 0.16 -22.18
C ALA A 27 -6.99 0.86 -21.43
N TYR A 28 -7.17 1.15 -20.14
CA TYR A 28 -6.10 1.66 -19.29
C TYR A 28 -4.89 0.71 -19.23
N LEU A 29 -5.12 -0.58 -18.99
CA LEU A 29 -4.03 -1.56 -18.91
C LEU A 29 -3.17 -1.65 -20.16
N LYS A 30 -3.73 -1.34 -21.35
CA LYS A 30 -2.96 -1.31 -22.61
C LYS A 30 -1.93 -0.19 -22.65
N ILE A 31 -2.21 0.95 -21.99
CA ILE A 31 -1.36 2.15 -21.98
C ILE A 31 -0.64 2.37 -20.65
N ALA A 32 -0.99 1.60 -19.62
CA ALA A 32 -0.40 1.68 -18.29
C ALA A 32 1.12 1.49 -18.32
N PRO A 33 1.85 1.99 -17.33
CA PRO A 33 3.26 1.68 -17.13
C PRO A 33 3.54 0.18 -17.11
N ALA A 34 4.73 -0.22 -17.55
CA ALA A 34 5.09 -1.65 -17.66
C ALA A 34 5.19 -2.38 -16.30
N ASN A 35 5.38 -1.63 -15.23
CA ASN A 35 5.60 -2.11 -13.86
C ASN A 35 4.47 -1.65 -12.92
N LEU A 36 3.23 -1.73 -13.40
CA LEU A 36 2.05 -1.40 -12.61
C LEU A 36 1.84 -2.39 -11.48
N GLN A 37 1.53 -1.90 -10.31
CA GLN A 37 1.23 -2.70 -9.13
C GLN A 37 -0.08 -2.22 -8.50
N ILE A 38 -0.94 -3.17 -8.17
CA ILE A 38 -2.17 -2.92 -7.40
C ILE A 38 -1.98 -3.55 -6.02
N ASN A 39 -2.15 -2.77 -4.98
CA ASN A 39 -2.00 -3.22 -3.60
C ASN A 39 -3.32 -3.05 -2.86
N VAL A 40 -3.67 -4.06 -2.08
CA VAL A 40 -4.79 -4.03 -1.14
C VAL A 40 -4.21 -4.20 0.25
N LEU A 41 -4.41 -3.21 1.10
CA LEU A 41 -4.00 -3.21 2.48
C LEU A 41 -5.23 -3.34 3.37
N THR A 42 -5.30 -4.44 4.13
CA THR A 42 -6.34 -4.66 5.14
C THR A 42 -5.83 -4.15 6.48
N GLN A 43 -6.58 -3.29 7.12
CA GLN A 43 -6.23 -2.68 8.41
C GLN A 43 -7.48 -2.57 9.28
N PRO A 44 -7.35 -2.49 10.62
CA PRO A 44 -8.46 -2.15 11.50
C PRO A 44 -9.10 -0.83 11.11
N PHE A 45 -10.39 -0.73 11.34
CA PHE A 45 -11.11 0.52 11.12
C PHE A 45 -10.62 1.60 12.08
N ASP A 46 -10.29 2.78 11.56
CA ASP A 46 -9.88 3.93 12.38
C ASP A 46 -11.09 4.57 13.07
N LEU A 47 -11.47 3.97 14.19
CA LEU A 47 -12.61 4.45 15.00
C LEU A 47 -12.35 5.85 15.54
N ASP A 48 -11.14 6.13 16.02
CA ASP A 48 -10.81 7.43 16.62
C ASP A 48 -10.90 8.57 15.60
N GLY A 49 -10.39 8.36 14.39
CA GLY A 49 -10.51 9.31 13.29
C GLY A 49 -11.97 9.55 12.92
N TYR A 50 -12.77 8.49 12.86
CA TYR A 50 -14.21 8.60 12.58
C TYR A 50 -14.97 9.34 13.69
N LEU A 51 -14.73 9.01 14.95
CA LEU A 51 -15.35 9.71 16.08
C LEU A 51 -14.95 11.20 16.14
N LYS A 52 -13.70 11.51 15.82
CA LYS A 52 -13.22 12.90 15.70
C LYS A 52 -13.97 13.65 14.60
N LEU A 53 -14.22 13.01 13.46
CA LEU A 53 -15.02 13.58 12.37
C LEU A 53 -16.46 13.85 12.81
N LEU A 54 -17.11 12.88 13.47
CA LEU A 54 -18.49 13.05 13.99
C LEU A 54 -18.58 14.18 15.02
N ARG A 55 -17.58 14.30 15.92
CA ARG A 55 -17.51 15.44 16.87
C ARG A 55 -17.43 16.78 16.13
N GLY A 56 -16.61 16.85 15.08
CA GLY A 56 -16.53 18.05 14.26
C GLY A 56 -17.83 18.41 13.54
N TYR A 57 -18.64 17.43 13.16
CA TYR A 57 -19.99 17.67 12.64
C TYR A 57 -20.94 18.12 13.75
N LEU A 58 -20.90 17.47 14.92
CA LEU A 58 -21.75 17.81 16.08
C LEU A 58 -21.52 19.25 16.54
N GLU A 59 -20.29 19.74 16.53
CA GLU A 59 -19.96 21.11 16.89
C GLU A 59 -20.54 22.16 15.93
N ARG A 60 -20.70 21.79 14.63
CA ARG A 60 -21.21 22.68 13.59
C ARG A 60 -22.70 22.57 13.36
N GLU A 61 -23.32 21.48 13.83
CA GLU A 61 -24.72 21.20 13.60
C GLU A 61 -25.58 22.06 14.51
N THR A 62 -26.59 22.74 13.94
CA THR A 62 -27.54 23.63 14.63
C THR A 62 -28.90 23.00 14.84
N ASN A 63 -29.23 21.96 14.06
CA ASN A 63 -30.50 21.27 14.19
C ASN A 63 -30.42 20.25 15.34
N GLU A 64 -31.31 20.42 16.34
CA GLU A 64 -31.32 19.59 17.54
C GLU A 64 -31.57 18.09 17.25
N GLN A 65 -32.42 17.77 16.28
CA GLN A 65 -32.69 16.39 15.89
C GLN A 65 -31.47 15.75 15.20
N CYS A 66 -30.74 16.48 14.34
CA CYS A 66 -29.53 16.02 13.73
C CYS A 66 -28.41 15.83 14.78
N ARG A 67 -28.35 16.71 15.79
CA ARG A 67 -27.41 16.56 16.91
C ARG A 67 -27.64 15.27 17.68
N LEU A 68 -28.90 14.98 18.03
CA LEU A 68 -29.26 13.73 18.71
C LEU A 68 -28.87 12.50 17.88
N MET A 69 -29.12 12.51 16.57
CA MET A 69 -28.70 11.40 15.69
C MET A 69 -27.17 11.24 15.64
N LEU A 70 -26.41 12.33 15.65
CA LEU A 70 -24.94 12.28 15.70
C LEU A 70 -24.45 11.72 17.05
N GLU A 71 -25.06 12.15 18.18
CA GLU A 71 -24.71 11.64 19.50
C GLU A 71 -25.05 10.15 19.62
N GLU A 72 -26.23 9.70 19.17
CA GLU A 72 -26.60 8.29 19.13
C GLU A 72 -25.64 7.49 18.23
N SER A 73 -25.23 8.05 17.10
CA SER A 73 -24.25 7.41 16.20
C SER A 73 -22.89 7.25 16.87
N MET A 74 -22.46 8.25 17.65
CA MET A 74 -21.18 8.20 18.37
C MET A 74 -21.18 7.15 19.49
N ASP A 75 -22.32 6.86 20.10
CA ASP A 75 -22.48 5.82 21.10
C ASP A 75 -22.61 4.43 20.48
N TYR A 76 -23.23 4.33 19.30
CA TYR A 76 -23.51 3.06 18.63
C TYR A 76 -22.31 2.50 17.83
N VAL A 77 -21.58 3.37 17.12
CA VAL A 77 -20.48 2.93 16.25
C VAL A 77 -19.36 2.19 16.99
N PRO A 78 -18.92 2.61 18.20
CA PRO A 78 -17.95 1.84 18.97
C PRO A 78 -18.38 0.39 19.23
N GLN A 79 -19.68 0.18 19.53
CA GLN A 79 -20.22 -1.15 19.80
C GLN A 79 -20.22 -2.06 18.55
N LEU A 80 -20.32 -1.47 17.35
CA LEU A 80 -20.20 -2.21 16.09
C LEU A 80 -18.74 -2.59 15.79
N VAL A 81 -17.81 -1.67 16.09
CA VAL A 81 -16.38 -1.85 15.79
C VAL A 81 -15.70 -2.84 16.73
N GLU A 82 -16.18 -3.00 17.97
CA GLU A 82 -15.71 -4.06 18.89
C GLU A 82 -15.78 -5.48 18.29
N ARG A 83 -16.49 -5.66 17.17
CA ARG A 83 -16.62 -6.92 16.43
C ARG A 83 -15.69 -7.04 15.23
N GLU A 84 -14.48 -6.52 15.33
CA GLU A 84 -13.42 -6.67 14.30
C GLU A 84 -13.75 -6.03 12.94
N ALA A 85 -14.19 -4.76 12.94
CA ALA A 85 -14.39 -4.04 11.70
C ALA A 85 -13.06 -3.80 10.99
N LEU A 86 -12.91 -4.37 9.80
CA LEU A 86 -11.77 -4.17 8.91
C LEU A 86 -12.11 -3.21 7.80
N THR A 87 -11.12 -2.44 7.39
CA THR A 87 -11.19 -1.58 6.21
C THR A 87 -10.10 -1.97 5.21
N HIS A 88 -10.42 -1.84 3.93
CA HIS A 88 -9.49 -2.11 2.86
C HIS A 88 -9.12 -0.80 2.18
N ARG A 89 -7.81 -0.55 2.07
CA ARG A 89 -7.28 0.55 1.28
C ARG A 89 -6.67 0.00 0.00
N PHE A 90 -6.94 0.66 -1.10
CA PHE A 90 -6.50 0.23 -2.43
C PHE A 90 -5.50 1.24 -2.98
N PHE A 91 -4.40 0.74 -3.49
CA PHE A 91 -3.34 1.58 -4.05
C PHE A 91 -2.98 1.11 -5.45
N LEU A 92 -2.80 2.06 -6.34
CA LEU A 92 -2.18 1.85 -7.63
C LEU A 92 -0.79 2.47 -7.59
N SER A 93 0.24 1.68 -7.82
CA SER A 93 1.61 2.17 -7.79
C SER A 93 2.39 1.77 -9.03
N PHE A 94 3.33 2.60 -9.43
CA PHE A 94 4.28 2.34 -10.50
C PHE A 94 5.55 3.15 -10.28
N SER A 95 6.67 2.58 -10.70
CA SER A 95 7.97 3.20 -10.62
C SER A 95 8.39 3.77 -11.97
N TYR A 96 9.36 4.66 -11.96
CA TYR A 96 10.01 5.12 -13.18
C TYR A 96 10.78 3.97 -13.84
N ASP A 97 10.60 3.84 -15.14
CA ASP A 97 11.35 2.94 -16.00
C ASP A 97 12.08 3.77 -17.07
N PRO A 98 13.34 3.50 -17.37
CA PRO A 98 14.09 4.25 -18.38
C PRO A 98 13.42 4.33 -19.74
N SER A 99 12.54 3.37 -20.08
CA SER A 99 11.72 3.40 -21.30
C SER A 99 10.74 4.56 -21.34
N MET A 100 10.43 5.18 -20.21
CA MET A 100 9.55 6.37 -20.09
C MET A 100 10.21 7.66 -20.61
N LYS A 101 11.53 7.63 -20.87
CA LYS A 101 12.30 8.70 -21.53
C LYS A 101 12.18 10.06 -20.84
N ALA A 102 12.47 10.16 -19.54
CA ALA A 102 12.68 11.46 -18.90
C ALA A 102 13.87 12.18 -19.57
N PRO A 103 13.74 13.45 -19.95
CA PRO A 103 14.76 14.13 -20.77
C PRO A 103 16.15 14.10 -20.19
N ASP A 104 16.30 14.37 -18.89
CA ASP A 104 17.60 14.58 -18.24
C ASP A 104 17.85 13.62 -17.08
N HIS A 105 16.98 12.65 -16.82
CA HIS A 105 17.01 11.74 -15.67
C HIS A 105 17.17 12.45 -14.30
N THR A 106 16.86 13.74 -14.23
CA THR A 106 16.82 14.47 -12.97
C THR A 106 15.60 14.05 -12.15
N PRO A 107 15.62 14.16 -10.82
CA PRO A 107 14.48 13.85 -9.97
C PRO A 107 13.21 14.59 -10.40
N GLU A 108 13.33 15.85 -10.80
CA GLU A 108 12.23 16.72 -11.24
C GLU A 108 11.63 16.23 -12.56
N ALA A 109 12.48 15.87 -13.54
CA ALA A 109 12.05 15.35 -14.83
C ALA A 109 11.38 13.97 -14.66
N ILE A 110 11.92 13.11 -13.79
CA ILE A 110 11.31 11.84 -13.44
C ILE A 110 9.95 12.05 -12.77
N ALA A 111 9.86 12.97 -11.82
CA ALA A 111 8.61 13.31 -11.14
C ALA A 111 7.55 13.83 -12.12
N ALA A 112 7.93 14.67 -13.09
CA ALA A 112 7.04 15.17 -14.13
C ALA A 112 6.46 14.03 -14.99
N VAL A 113 7.30 13.08 -15.42
CA VAL A 113 6.85 11.91 -16.19
C VAL A 113 5.93 11.03 -15.37
N LEU A 114 6.25 10.77 -14.10
CA LEU A 114 5.39 9.98 -13.21
C LEU A 114 4.05 10.68 -12.95
N ASN A 115 4.03 11.99 -12.83
CA ASN A 115 2.80 12.77 -12.68
C ASN A 115 1.94 12.72 -13.95
N GLU A 116 2.53 12.84 -15.15
CA GLU A 116 1.81 12.66 -16.41
C GLU A 116 1.13 11.28 -16.47
N LYS A 117 1.85 10.20 -16.10
CA LYS A 117 1.26 8.85 -16.05
C LYS A 117 0.16 8.72 -15.00
N ALA A 118 0.29 9.41 -13.87
CA ALA A 118 -0.75 9.47 -12.84
C ALA A 118 -2.01 10.17 -13.35
N GLU A 119 -1.88 11.28 -14.10
CA GLU A 119 -3.03 11.97 -14.70
C GLU A 119 -3.75 11.12 -15.76
N VAL A 120 -3.00 10.32 -16.52
CA VAL A 120 -3.60 9.36 -17.45
C VAL A 120 -4.36 8.29 -16.66
N ALA A 121 -3.75 7.71 -15.61
CA ALA A 121 -4.40 6.72 -14.77
C ALA A 121 -5.71 7.27 -14.17
N ARG A 122 -5.67 8.48 -13.61
CA ARG A 122 -6.81 9.16 -12.99
C ARG A 122 -7.99 9.29 -13.94
N ARG A 123 -7.75 9.76 -15.18
CA ARG A 123 -8.80 9.91 -16.20
C ARG A 123 -9.47 8.60 -16.60
N TYR A 124 -8.72 7.50 -16.66
CA TYR A 124 -9.29 6.20 -16.99
C TYR A 124 -10.02 5.57 -15.80
N LEU A 125 -9.47 5.69 -14.60
CA LEU A 125 -10.09 5.19 -13.37
C LEU A 125 -11.42 5.90 -13.08
N ASP A 126 -11.48 7.21 -13.31
CA ASP A 126 -12.71 8.00 -13.18
C ASP A 126 -13.84 7.46 -14.07
N ARG A 127 -13.52 7.08 -15.32
CA ARG A 127 -14.49 6.41 -16.21
C ARG A 127 -14.97 5.08 -15.68
N CYS A 128 -14.12 4.36 -14.94
CA CYS A 128 -14.49 3.12 -14.27
C CYS A 128 -15.32 3.36 -13.00
N GLY A 129 -15.56 4.61 -12.63
CA GLY A 129 -16.20 5.00 -11.37
C GLY A 129 -15.28 4.94 -10.14
N VAL A 130 -13.99 4.72 -10.34
CA VAL A 130 -12.99 4.65 -9.27
C VAL A 130 -12.37 6.02 -9.05
N ALA A 131 -12.63 6.65 -7.91
CA ALA A 131 -12.03 7.93 -7.57
C ALA A 131 -10.59 7.74 -7.07
N VAL A 132 -9.72 8.68 -7.43
CA VAL A 132 -8.36 8.76 -6.88
C VAL A 132 -8.35 9.80 -5.78
N LEU A 133 -7.98 9.37 -4.57
CA LEU A 133 -7.85 10.26 -3.42
C LEU A 133 -6.57 11.08 -3.52
N GLU A 134 -6.67 12.37 -3.25
CA GLU A 134 -5.52 13.26 -3.19
C GLU A 134 -5.21 13.59 -1.73
N PRO A 135 -4.02 13.21 -1.23
CA PRO A 135 -3.62 13.59 0.10
C PRO A 135 -3.34 15.11 0.15
N GLU A 136 -3.72 15.75 1.23
CA GLU A 136 -3.43 17.16 1.47
C GLU A 136 -1.92 17.42 1.49
N TYR A 137 -1.15 16.53 2.11
CA TYR A 137 0.30 16.54 2.18
C TYR A 137 0.87 15.21 1.69
N ALA A 138 1.49 15.22 0.51
CA ALA A 138 1.98 14.01 -0.15
C ALA A 138 3.07 13.30 0.65
N ASP A 139 3.97 14.04 1.30
CA ASP A 139 5.09 13.49 2.05
C ASP A 139 4.61 12.79 3.32
N ASN A 140 3.67 13.40 4.05
CA ASN A 140 3.05 12.83 5.23
C ASN A 140 2.31 11.52 4.89
N PHE A 141 1.56 11.54 3.79
CA PHE A 141 0.84 10.36 3.29
C PHE A 141 1.80 9.20 2.98
N ILE A 142 2.90 9.48 2.28
CA ILE A 142 3.87 8.45 1.92
C ILE A 142 4.56 7.89 3.16
N LEU A 143 4.96 8.75 4.10
CA LEU A 143 5.61 8.32 5.33
C LEU A 143 4.67 7.45 6.17
N GLU A 144 3.43 7.87 6.37
CA GLU A 144 2.42 7.11 7.09
C GLU A 144 2.12 5.77 6.41
N LEU A 145 2.00 5.76 5.09
CA LEU A 145 1.76 4.55 4.32
C LEU A 145 2.90 3.55 4.49
N PHE A 146 4.16 3.98 4.34
CA PHE A 146 5.31 3.11 4.54
C PHE A 146 5.42 2.62 5.98
N TYR A 147 5.18 3.50 6.96
CA TYR A 147 5.14 3.07 8.36
C TYR A 147 4.11 1.96 8.59
N LYS A 148 2.88 2.11 8.09
CA LYS A 148 1.83 1.09 8.19
C LYS A 148 2.15 -0.20 7.43
N LEU A 149 2.80 -0.11 6.29
CA LEU A 149 3.17 -1.30 5.50
C LEU A 149 4.27 -2.14 6.17
N ILE A 150 5.23 -1.48 6.81
CA ILE A 150 6.38 -2.13 7.44
C ILE A 150 6.02 -2.57 8.86
N ASN A 151 5.32 -1.73 9.61
CA ASN A 151 4.94 -1.98 11.01
C ASN A 151 3.47 -2.39 11.13
N LYS A 152 3.06 -3.45 10.44
CA LYS A 152 1.64 -3.85 10.34
C LYS A 152 0.93 -3.99 11.68
N HIS A 153 1.60 -4.56 12.66
CA HIS A 153 1.03 -4.75 13.99
C HIS A 153 1.22 -3.50 14.86
N THR A 154 2.43 -3.01 14.96
CA THR A 154 2.77 -1.87 15.82
C THR A 154 2.03 -0.60 15.43
N SER A 155 1.82 -0.36 14.11
CA SER A 155 1.11 0.82 13.61
C SER A 155 -0.38 0.88 13.97
N GLN A 156 -0.97 -0.21 14.42
CA GLN A 156 -2.36 -0.24 14.88
C GLN A 156 -2.52 0.42 16.25
N HIS A 157 -1.48 0.29 17.09
CA HIS A 157 -1.50 0.77 18.46
C HIS A 157 -0.64 2.02 18.65
N LEU A 158 0.37 2.20 17.80
CA LEU A 158 1.32 3.31 17.86
C LEU A 158 1.32 4.06 16.53
N ARG A 159 0.80 5.28 16.55
CA ARG A 159 0.87 6.21 15.41
C ARG A 159 2.21 6.93 15.41
N LEU A 160 2.64 7.37 14.23
CA LEU A 160 3.77 8.30 14.14
C LEU A 160 3.42 9.56 14.93
N PRO A 161 4.37 10.07 15.76
CA PRO A 161 4.15 11.32 16.48
C PRO A 161 3.84 12.49 15.53
N ASP A 162 2.84 13.31 15.84
CA ASP A 162 2.44 14.46 15.00
C ASP A 162 3.63 15.39 14.68
N GLY A 163 4.53 15.58 15.65
CA GLY A 163 5.73 16.41 15.46
C GLY A 163 6.73 15.87 14.42
N VAL A 164 6.64 14.61 14.02
CA VAL A 164 7.50 14.03 12.97
C VAL A 164 7.16 14.65 11.61
N PHE A 165 5.89 14.90 11.34
CA PHE A 165 5.46 15.51 10.07
C PHE A 165 5.93 16.95 9.93
N ASP A 166 5.97 17.70 11.03
CA ASP A 166 6.47 19.08 11.03
C ASP A 166 7.98 19.16 10.81
N MET A 167 8.69 18.07 11.11
CA MET A 167 10.15 17.98 11.03
C MET A 167 10.66 17.27 9.76
N LEU A 168 9.81 16.85 8.85
CA LEU A 168 10.21 16.13 7.62
C LEU A 168 11.24 16.92 6.78
N GLY A 169 11.17 18.23 6.78
CA GLY A 169 12.17 19.08 6.11
C GLY A 169 13.59 19.00 6.71
N MET A 170 13.74 18.48 7.91
CA MET A 170 15.02 18.30 8.61
C MET A 170 15.56 16.87 8.52
N VAL A 171 14.78 15.94 7.95
CA VAL A 171 15.18 14.54 7.81
C VAL A 171 15.95 14.36 6.51
N HIS A 172 17.17 13.88 6.64
CA HIS A 172 18.03 13.59 5.49
C HIS A 172 18.03 12.09 5.14
N GLY A 173 18.20 11.78 3.87
CA GLY A 173 18.34 10.39 3.39
C GLY A 173 19.70 9.76 3.76
N VAL A 174 20.64 10.56 4.26
CA VAL A 174 22.00 10.15 4.65
C VAL A 174 22.27 10.68 6.05
N TYR A 175 22.93 9.87 6.88
CA TYR A 175 23.34 10.28 8.21
C TYR A 175 24.29 11.49 8.17
N ASP A 176 24.03 12.47 9.02
CA ASP A 176 25.02 13.48 9.36
C ASP A 176 25.98 12.88 10.40
N GLU A 177 27.16 12.44 9.94
CA GLU A 177 28.16 11.81 10.81
C GLU A 177 28.65 12.75 11.92
N GLU A 178 28.66 14.07 11.69
CA GLU A 178 29.09 15.04 12.69
C GLU A 178 28.04 15.19 13.79
N ALA A 179 26.75 15.24 13.42
CA ALA A 179 25.64 15.26 14.36
C ALA A 179 25.58 13.98 15.21
N LEU A 180 25.81 12.80 14.60
CA LEU A 180 25.90 11.53 15.31
C LEU A 180 27.03 11.52 16.34
N LYS A 181 28.24 11.94 15.96
CA LYS A 181 29.39 12.03 16.87
C LYS A 181 29.15 13.02 18.01
N ALA A 182 28.47 14.14 17.72
CA ALA A 182 28.09 15.12 18.75
C ALA A 182 27.09 14.53 19.76
N LEU A 183 26.10 13.77 19.31
CA LEU A 183 25.14 13.08 20.17
C LEU A 183 25.79 12.00 21.03
N ASP A 184 26.67 11.18 20.47
CA ASP A 184 27.39 10.15 21.19
C ASP A 184 28.32 10.73 22.23
N THR A 185 29.00 11.84 21.95
CA THR A 185 29.83 12.55 22.93
C THR A 185 28.99 13.18 24.03
N ALA A 186 27.88 13.83 23.71
CA ALA A 186 26.94 14.39 24.70
C ALA A 186 26.31 13.31 25.60
N ALA A 187 25.98 12.16 25.03
CA ALA A 187 25.48 11.01 25.78
C ALA A 187 26.53 10.40 26.71
N ALA A 188 27.79 10.31 26.23
CA ALA A 188 28.93 9.85 27.06
C ALA A 188 29.27 10.83 28.22
N GLU A 189 29.24 12.12 27.98
CA GLU A 189 29.45 13.14 29.00
C GLU A 189 28.32 13.16 30.06
N SER A 190 27.07 12.96 29.64
CA SER A 190 25.94 12.86 30.56
C SER A 190 25.98 11.60 31.42
N ALA A 191 26.52 10.51 30.88
CA ALA A 191 26.72 9.24 31.60
C ALA A 191 27.89 9.33 32.61
N GLY A 192 28.93 10.10 32.31
CA GLY A 192 30.09 10.30 33.19
C GLY A 192 29.80 11.12 34.48
N LYS A 193 28.75 11.92 34.50
CA LYS A 193 28.37 12.77 35.65
C LYS A 193 27.41 12.10 36.66
N LYS A 194 26.87 10.91 36.39
CA LYS A 194 26.00 10.15 37.30
C LYS A 194 26.59 8.80 37.63
N LYS A 195 27.32 8.71 38.75
CA LYS A 195 27.71 7.47 39.38
C LYS A 195 26.47 6.60 39.63
N ARG A 196 26.48 5.38 39.05
CA ARG A 196 25.71 4.22 39.44
C ARG A 196 24.19 4.37 39.52
N LYS A 197 23.51 4.20 38.38
CA LYS A 197 22.32 3.35 38.33
C LYS A 197 22.48 2.41 37.15
N TRP A 198 22.66 1.15 37.47
CA TRP A 198 22.64 0.04 36.58
C TRP A 198 21.23 -0.05 35.95
N PHE A 199 21.12 -0.25 34.65
CA PHE A 199 19.88 -0.29 33.86
C PHE A 199 19.14 1.05 33.65
N SER A 200 19.59 1.84 32.71
CA SER A 200 18.86 2.39 31.57
C SER A 200 19.79 3.34 30.82
N ARG A 201 20.27 2.90 29.70
CA ARG A 201 20.74 3.81 28.64
C ARG A 201 19.49 4.63 28.28
N LYS A 202 19.40 5.86 28.73
CA LYS A 202 18.40 6.79 28.18
C LYS A 202 18.84 7.07 26.76
N GLU A 203 18.32 6.33 25.84
CA GLU A 203 18.38 6.68 24.43
C GLU A 203 17.76 8.06 24.28
N ALA A 204 18.40 8.92 23.48
CA ALA A 204 17.83 10.22 23.15
C ALA A 204 16.43 9.98 22.54
N SER A 205 15.47 10.82 22.88
CA SER A 205 14.12 10.66 22.34
C SER A 205 14.17 10.68 20.80
N PRO A 206 13.29 10.00 20.08
CA PRO A 206 13.25 10.06 18.62
C PRO A 206 13.22 11.49 18.08
N LEU A 207 12.49 12.39 18.77
CA LEU A 207 12.42 13.81 18.43
C LEU A 207 13.76 14.53 18.59
N SER A 208 14.51 14.28 19.69
CA SER A 208 15.81 14.94 19.89
C SER A 208 16.87 14.45 18.88
N ARG A 209 16.77 13.22 18.42
CA ARG A 209 17.64 12.71 17.34
C ARG A 209 17.29 13.33 15.98
N LEU A 210 16.00 13.55 15.73
CA LEU A 210 15.50 14.20 14.53
C LEU A 210 15.96 15.67 14.48
N GLU A 211 15.76 16.42 15.59
CA GLU A 211 16.20 17.82 15.73
C GLU A 211 17.71 17.99 15.54
N ALA A 212 18.50 17.01 15.97
CA ALA A 212 19.95 17.00 15.78
C ALA A 212 20.41 16.56 14.38
N GLY A 213 19.50 16.25 13.45
CA GLY A 213 19.84 15.75 12.12
C GLY A 213 20.43 14.33 12.10
N ALA A 214 20.30 13.59 13.22
CA ALA A 214 20.85 12.25 13.40
C ALA A 214 19.85 11.14 13.06
N THR A 215 18.68 11.49 12.51
CA THR A 215 17.63 10.54 12.15
C THR A 215 17.39 10.59 10.65
N THR A 216 17.31 9.43 10.04
CA THR A 216 16.94 9.29 8.62
C THR A 216 15.48 8.85 8.49
N ILE A 217 14.90 8.99 7.29
CA ILE A 217 13.54 8.48 7.02
C ILE A 217 13.42 6.98 7.35
N PRO A 218 14.38 6.10 6.98
CA PRO A 218 14.34 4.70 7.40
C PRO A 218 14.26 4.51 8.92
N ASP A 219 14.93 5.31 9.71
CA ASP A 219 14.88 5.20 11.18
C ASP A 219 13.50 5.55 11.75
N LEU A 220 12.74 6.40 11.07
CA LEU A 220 11.39 6.80 11.49
C LEU A 220 10.36 5.69 11.23
N ILE A 221 10.56 4.93 10.16
CA ILE A 221 9.60 3.90 9.72
C ILE A 221 10.08 2.49 9.99
N ALA A 222 11.35 2.29 10.38
CA ALA A 222 11.86 0.96 10.69
C ALA A 222 11.19 0.39 11.95
N PRO A 223 10.82 -0.89 11.94
CA PRO A 223 10.38 -1.57 13.15
C PRO A 223 11.56 -1.69 14.13
N PRO A 224 11.29 -1.65 15.45
CA PRO A 224 12.33 -1.75 16.47
C PRO A 224 13.09 -3.08 16.48
N ASP A 225 12.45 -4.16 16.03
CA ASP A 225 13.09 -5.49 15.97
C ASP A 225 12.71 -6.24 14.70
N ILE A 226 13.71 -6.80 14.02
CA ILE A 226 13.52 -7.67 12.85
C ILE A 226 14.42 -8.89 13.00
N ASP A 227 13.81 -10.07 13.18
CA ASP A 227 14.52 -11.36 13.18
C ASP A 227 14.32 -12.07 11.83
N THR A 228 15.42 -12.34 11.15
CA THR A 228 15.49 -12.99 9.83
C THR A 228 16.07 -14.40 9.89
N HIS A 229 16.22 -14.98 11.08
CA HIS A 229 16.87 -16.31 11.23
C HIS A 229 15.98 -17.45 10.74
N HIS A 230 14.68 -17.24 10.61
CA HIS A 230 13.75 -18.26 10.15
C HIS A 230 13.65 -18.28 8.62
N PRO A 231 13.73 -19.45 7.97
CA PRO A 231 13.72 -19.53 6.50
C PRO A 231 12.34 -19.25 5.86
N ASP A 232 11.26 -19.49 6.61
CA ASP A 232 9.89 -19.46 6.06
C ASP A 232 9.11 -18.20 6.45
N TYR A 233 9.58 -17.44 7.43
CA TYR A 233 8.92 -16.22 7.91
C TYR A 233 9.92 -15.24 8.54
N LEU A 234 9.51 -14.01 8.68
CA LEU A 234 10.21 -12.98 9.44
C LEU A 234 9.48 -12.75 10.76
N LEU A 235 10.20 -12.49 11.84
CA LEU A 235 9.62 -11.93 13.05
C LEU A 235 9.87 -10.41 13.03
N ILE A 236 8.80 -9.64 13.04
CA ILE A 236 8.86 -8.18 13.13
C ILE A 236 8.10 -7.80 14.41
N ASP A 237 8.79 -7.19 15.36
CA ASP A 237 8.25 -6.85 16.68
C ASP A 237 7.59 -8.06 17.39
N GLY A 238 8.19 -9.25 17.23
CA GLY A 238 7.69 -10.49 17.81
C GLY A 238 6.48 -11.11 17.08
N VAL A 239 6.02 -10.51 15.97
CA VAL A 239 4.92 -11.03 15.14
C VAL A 239 5.47 -11.72 13.90
N CYS A 240 4.93 -12.91 13.59
CA CYS A 240 5.32 -13.67 12.41
C CYS A 240 4.75 -13.05 11.12
N HIS A 241 5.62 -12.77 10.15
CA HIS A 241 5.27 -12.29 8.83
C HIS A 241 5.69 -13.33 7.78
N ALA A 242 4.73 -13.93 7.09
CA ALA A 242 4.97 -14.84 5.99
C ALA A 242 4.61 -14.18 4.66
N TYR A 243 5.41 -14.47 3.63
CA TYR A 243 5.21 -13.95 2.28
C TYR A 243 4.92 -15.12 1.34
N LEU A 244 3.73 -15.10 0.76
CA LEU A 244 3.30 -16.08 -0.22
C LEU A 244 3.22 -15.42 -1.59
N TYR A 245 3.66 -16.12 -2.62
CA TYR A 245 3.53 -15.63 -3.98
C TYR A 245 3.00 -16.71 -4.92
N ILE A 246 2.20 -16.30 -5.88
CA ILE A 246 1.69 -17.16 -6.94
C ILE A 246 2.44 -16.78 -8.22
N SER A 247 3.25 -17.70 -8.73
CA SER A 247 3.94 -17.53 -10.01
C SER A 247 2.96 -17.80 -11.17
N GLY A 248 3.34 -17.39 -12.39
CA GLY A 248 2.52 -17.61 -13.60
C GLY A 248 2.11 -19.06 -13.86
N TYR A 249 2.83 -20.03 -13.30
CA TYR A 249 2.51 -21.45 -13.38
C TYR A 249 1.48 -21.91 -12.33
N GLY A 250 1.20 -21.09 -11.33
CA GLY A 250 0.26 -21.39 -10.24
C GLY A 250 -1.18 -21.02 -10.54
N TYR A 251 -1.44 -20.34 -11.64
CA TYR A 251 -2.80 -19.95 -12.01
C TYR A 251 -3.55 -21.08 -12.73
N SER A 252 -4.84 -21.24 -12.41
CA SER A 252 -5.75 -22.02 -13.23
C SER A 252 -5.95 -21.35 -14.59
N THR A 253 -6.27 -22.13 -15.61
CA THR A 253 -6.62 -21.63 -16.96
C THR A 253 -7.86 -20.74 -16.96
N VAL A 254 -8.76 -20.95 -16.00
CA VAL A 254 -9.96 -20.14 -15.78
C VAL A 254 -10.02 -19.70 -14.33
N VAL A 255 -10.22 -18.41 -14.13
CA VAL A 255 -10.35 -17.81 -12.81
C VAL A 255 -11.75 -17.23 -12.65
N GLY A 256 -12.50 -17.70 -11.65
CA GLY A 256 -13.87 -17.26 -11.38
C GLY A 256 -13.93 -15.85 -10.77
N LYS A 257 -15.13 -15.26 -10.82
CA LYS A 257 -15.38 -13.98 -10.11
C LYS A 257 -15.14 -14.13 -8.61
N GLY A 258 -14.52 -13.12 -8.00
CA GLY A 258 -14.34 -13.06 -6.55
C GLY A 258 -13.34 -14.08 -6.00
N TRP A 259 -12.50 -14.70 -6.81
CA TRP A 259 -11.52 -15.70 -6.36
C TRP A 259 -10.53 -15.17 -5.33
N LEU A 260 -10.32 -13.85 -5.30
CA LEU A 260 -9.45 -13.16 -4.33
C LEU A 260 -10.19 -12.72 -3.06
N THR A 261 -11.51 -12.70 -3.07
CA THR A 261 -12.32 -12.28 -1.93
C THR A 261 -11.93 -13.01 -0.64
N PRO A 262 -11.76 -14.35 -0.63
CA PRO A 262 -11.33 -15.04 0.59
C PRO A 262 -9.96 -14.62 1.12
N LEU A 263 -9.05 -14.18 0.23
CA LEU A 263 -7.74 -13.67 0.64
C LEU A 263 -7.82 -12.26 1.20
N ILE A 264 -8.64 -11.41 0.59
CA ILE A 264 -8.83 -10.02 1.05
C ILE A 264 -9.56 -10.01 2.40
N GLU A 265 -10.54 -10.90 2.58
CA GLU A 265 -11.36 -11.05 3.79
C GLU A 265 -10.73 -11.99 4.83
N ALA A 266 -9.53 -12.52 4.60
CA ALA A 266 -8.89 -13.47 5.51
C ALA A 266 -8.58 -12.89 6.90
N GLY A 267 -8.64 -11.58 7.05
CA GLY A 267 -8.52 -10.91 8.33
C GLY A 267 -7.46 -9.83 8.36
N GLU A 268 -7.20 -9.36 9.57
CA GLU A 268 -6.23 -8.33 9.88
C GLU A 268 -4.81 -8.76 9.52
N GLY A 269 -3.99 -7.81 9.07
CA GLY A 269 -2.59 -8.06 8.71
C GLY A 269 -2.36 -8.69 7.34
N VAL A 270 -3.42 -9.09 6.62
CA VAL A 270 -3.31 -9.59 5.25
C VAL A 270 -3.17 -8.41 4.28
N SER A 271 -2.17 -8.48 3.43
CA SER A 271 -1.98 -7.53 2.33
C SER A 271 -1.80 -8.30 1.03
N LEU A 272 -2.41 -7.80 -0.02
CA LEU A 272 -2.36 -8.44 -1.33
C LEU A 272 -1.72 -7.48 -2.33
N SER A 273 -0.75 -7.98 -3.09
CA SER A 273 -0.08 -7.21 -4.12
C SER A 273 -0.14 -7.91 -5.46
N PHE A 274 -0.62 -7.21 -6.47
CA PHE A 274 -0.65 -7.66 -7.86
C PHE A 274 0.41 -6.93 -8.65
N TYR A 275 1.32 -7.68 -9.24
CA TYR A 275 2.33 -7.16 -10.16
C TYR A 275 1.86 -7.40 -11.59
N LEU A 276 1.55 -6.33 -12.30
CA LEU A 276 1.10 -6.36 -13.69
C LEU A 276 2.28 -6.02 -14.60
N VAL A 277 2.88 -7.04 -15.21
CA VAL A 277 4.02 -6.88 -16.09
C VAL A 277 3.57 -6.97 -17.54
N LYS A 278 3.75 -5.89 -18.29
CA LYS A 278 3.39 -5.83 -19.70
C LYS A 278 4.36 -6.69 -20.53
N GLN A 279 3.83 -7.71 -21.16
CA GLN A 279 4.60 -8.55 -22.08
C GLN A 279 4.63 -7.95 -23.50
N PRO A 280 5.77 -7.96 -24.19
CA PRO A 280 5.83 -7.61 -25.60
C PRO A 280 4.89 -8.51 -26.41
N ARG A 281 4.10 -7.91 -27.31
CA ARG A 281 3.10 -8.65 -28.11
C ARG A 281 3.72 -9.84 -28.88
N GLU A 282 4.92 -9.66 -29.40
CA GLU A 282 5.65 -10.71 -30.11
C GLU A 282 5.93 -11.94 -29.22
N LYS A 283 6.35 -11.74 -27.97
CA LYS A 283 6.57 -12.82 -27.02
C LYS A 283 5.28 -13.56 -26.70
N THR A 284 4.20 -12.82 -26.53
CA THR A 284 2.86 -13.42 -26.24
C THR A 284 2.35 -14.23 -27.42
N VAL A 285 2.44 -13.69 -28.64
CA VAL A 285 2.01 -14.41 -29.85
C VAL A 285 2.86 -15.67 -30.07
N ASN A 286 4.16 -15.57 -29.88
CA ASN A 286 5.08 -16.73 -30.02
C ASN A 286 4.79 -17.80 -28.95
N ALA A 287 4.54 -17.40 -27.70
CA ALA A 287 4.20 -18.33 -26.61
C ALA A 287 2.87 -19.05 -26.89
N ILE A 288 1.83 -18.33 -27.32
CA ILE A 288 0.53 -18.91 -27.72
C ILE A 288 0.73 -19.84 -28.92
N GLY A 289 1.48 -19.44 -29.93
CA GLY A 289 1.80 -20.25 -31.09
C GLY A 289 2.49 -21.56 -30.71
N GLN A 290 3.49 -21.51 -29.84
CA GLN A 290 4.20 -22.69 -29.34
C GLN A 290 3.27 -23.61 -28.53
N THR A 291 2.47 -23.05 -27.61
CA THR A 291 1.50 -23.82 -26.82
C THR A 291 0.48 -24.51 -27.71
N THR A 292 -0.03 -23.80 -28.72
CA THR A 292 -0.97 -24.36 -29.69
C THR A 292 -0.33 -25.49 -30.52
N MET A 293 0.93 -25.32 -30.91
CA MET A 293 1.67 -26.39 -31.63
C MET A 293 1.87 -27.64 -30.76
N ILE A 294 2.27 -27.44 -29.51
CA ILE A 294 2.46 -28.54 -28.54
C ILE A 294 1.16 -29.28 -28.28
N ASN A 295 0.06 -28.53 -28.08
CA ASN A 295 -1.24 -29.13 -27.87
C ASN A 295 -1.73 -29.89 -29.11
N ARG A 296 -1.55 -29.38 -30.32
CA ARG A 296 -1.85 -30.08 -31.57
C ARG A 296 -1.02 -31.36 -31.76
N SER A 297 0.27 -31.34 -31.37
CA SER A 297 1.10 -32.57 -31.45
C SER A 297 0.62 -33.63 -30.45
N ARG A 298 0.30 -33.23 -29.21
CA ARG A 298 -0.23 -34.13 -28.17
C ARG A 298 -1.55 -34.74 -28.57
N MET A 299 -2.42 -33.99 -29.25
CA MET A 299 -3.70 -34.53 -29.73
C MET A 299 -3.53 -35.53 -30.90
N ARG A 300 -2.54 -35.34 -31.75
CA ARG A 300 -2.23 -36.33 -32.78
C ARG A 300 -1.74 -37.65 -32.19
N ASP A 301 -1.06 -37.62 -31.08
CA ASP A 301 -0.55 -38.81 -30.38
C ASP A 301 -1.64 -39.53 -29.56
N VAL A 302 -2.69 -38.87 -29.15
CA VAL A 302 -3.76 -39.42 -28.27
C VAL A 302 -5.02 -39.84 -29.07
N GLY A 303 -5.12 -39.47 -30.34
CA GLY A 303 -6.20 -39.96 -31.26
C GLY A 303 -7.60 -39.50 -30.90
N ASP A 304 -7.79 -38.45 -30.10
CA ASP A 304 -9.10 -38.03 -29.67
C ASP A 304 -9.39 -36.52 -29.70
N THR A 305 -10.61 -36.26 -30.10
CA THR A 305 -11.57 -35.17 -29.90
C THR A 305 -11.21 -33.78 -30.39
N ARG A 306 -11.78 -33.46 -31.53
CA ARG A 306 -11.83 -32.12 -32.16
C ARG A 306 -12.66 -31.09 -31.38
N GLN A 307 -13.39 -31.50 -30.37
CA GLN A 307 -14.34 -30.61 -29.68
C GLN A 307 -13.70 -29.62 -28.68
N ASP A 308 -12.56 -29.94 -28.09
CA ASP A 308 -11.93 -29.07 -27.09
C ASP A 308 -11.09 -27.93 -27.71
N PHE A 309 -11.02 -27.85 -29.05
CA PHE A 309 -10.22 -26.84 -29.75
C PHE A 309 -10.99 -25.61 -30.23
N GLU A 310 -12.30 -25.70 -30.31
CA GLU A 310 -13.14 -24.59 -30.81
C GLU A 310 -13.57 -23.65 -29.67
N GLU A 311 -13.32 -24.00 -28.39
CA GLU A 311 -13.66 -23.19 -27.22
C GLU A 311 -12.49 -22.41 -26.60
N LEU A 312 -11.29 -22.48 -27.18
CA LEU A 312 -10.11 -21.66 -26.81
C LEU A 312 -9.79 -20.62 -27.88
#